data_6e09945027f492b577fb6c59a80d4af8
#
_entry.id   6e09945027f492b577fb6c59a80d4af8
#
_cell.length_a   1.000
_cell.length_b   1.000
_cell.length_c   1.000
_cell.angle_alpha   90.00
_cell.angle_beta   90.00
_cell.angle_gamma   90.00
#
_symmetry.space_group_name_H-M   'P 1'
#
loop_
_entity.id
_entity.type
_entity.pdbx_description
1 polymer ?
#
loop_
_entity_poly.entity_id
_entity_poly.type
_entity_poly.pdbx_seq_one_letter_code
_entity_poly.pdbx_strand_id
1 'polypeptide(L)'
;IDINEGQPGFSADDAARGSFMDFSELDFEGRCGTAFGLIGPETVSNAERGDISQVHPSGWVQHRYSFVDREMLYNRSHLIAHQLCGEDANERNLITGTRTMNAVGMTYYEELVGNYVRRTNNHVLYRVTPLFAANDLVARGVQMEAESVEDGGQAIRFNVFVYNVEPGVKIDYVTGDNWESGEIPAVKTKGEATTTRGTGGDAALPQSASSKREAGASGTSGSSTSSDAAGGNEAEAAPSGSSDAKTSGDSSSSANTAEQQTYVLNKRSHKFHRPECDGVQSMSPSNKEEFTGLRQTLIDEGYSPCKSCNP
;
A
#
# COMPACT_ATOMS: atom_id res chain seq x y z
N ILE A 1 1.59 -7.60 -6.34
CA ILE A 1 0.56 -8.57 -6.79
C ILE A 1 -0.82 -7.96 -6.61
N ASP A 2 -1.78 -8.32 -7.46
CA ASP A 2 -3.16 -7.87 -7.32
C ASP A 2 -3.84 -8.58 -6.16
N ILE A 3 -4.64 -7.82 -5.41
CA ILE A 3 -5.53 -8.30 -4.34
C ILE A 3 -6.96 -8.12 -4.84
N ASN A 4 -7.83 -9.09 -4.56
CA ASN A 4 -9.25 -9.01 -4.91
C ASN A 4 -9.49 -8.59 -6.38
N GLU A 5 -8.70 -9.18 -7.31
CA GLU A 5 -8.77 -8.88 -8.75
C GLU A 5 -8.60 -7.38 -9.08
N GLY A 6 -7.81 -6.68 -8.27
CA GLY A 6 -7.59 -5.25 -8.38
C GLY A 6 -8.75 -4.37 -7.89
N GLN A 7 -9.76 -4.96 -7.25
CA GLN A 7 -10.92 -4.20 -6.74
C GLN A 7 -10.62 -3.64 -5.34
N PRO A 8 -10.63 -2.31 -5.15
CA PRO A 8 -10.49 -1.70 -3.84
C PRO A 8 -11.72 -1.89 -2.97
N GLY A 9 -11.53 -1.85 -1.66
CA GLY A 9 -12.61 -2.01 -0.68
C GLY A 9 -13.16 -0.67 -0.19
N PHE A 10 -13.48 0.27 -1.09
CA PHE A 10 -14.11 1.53 -0.72
C PHE A 10 -15.64 1.40 -0.70
N SER A 11 -16.26 2.20 0.17
CA SER A 11 -17.71 2.36 0.25
C SER A 11 -18.17 3.65 -0.46
N ALA A 12 -19.45 3.73 -0.77
CA ALA A 12 -20.03 4.97 -1.30
C ALA A 12 -19.88 6.16 -0.31
N ASP A 13 -19.89 5.87 1.00
CA ASP A 13 -19.73 6.88 2.03
C ASP A 13 -18.31 7.44 2.06
N ASP A 14 -17.29 6.66 1.70
CA ASP A 14 -15.91 7.12 1.63
C ASP A 14 -15.75 8.27 0.61
N ALA A 15 -16.37 8.12 -0.56
CA ALA A 15 -16.37 9.18 -1.59
C ALA A 15 -17.18 10.41 -1.18
N ALA A 16 -18.21 10.24 -0.34
CA ALA A 16 -19.08 11.33 0.10
C ALA A 16 -18.50 12.15 1.27
N ARG A 17 -17.38 11.72 1.89
CA ARG A 17 -16.76 12.43 3.03
C ARG A 17 -16.24 13.83 2.70
N GLY A 18 -16.06 14.17 1.41
CA GLY A 18 -15.36 15.39 1.00
C GLY A 18 -13.84 15.27 1.17
N SER A 19 -13.13 16.38 1.29
CA SER A 19 -11.67 16.36 1.48
C SER A 19 -11.31 15.85 2.87
N PHE A 20 -10.46 14.83 2.94
CA PHE A 20 -9.93 14.27 4.18
C PHE A 20 -8.55 13.63 3.98
N MET A 21 -7.77 13.55 5.06
CA MET A 21 -6.49 12.88 5.11
C MET A 21 -6.28 12.30 6.51
N ASP A 22 -6.51 11.01 6.66
CA ASP A 22 -6.48 10.30 7.92
C ASP A 22 -5.22 9.44 8.03
N PHE A 23 -4.54 9.54 9.15
CA PHE A 23 -3.42 8.68 9.53
C PHE A 23 -3.77 8.03 10.86
N SER A 24 -3.86 6.70 10.87
CA SER A 24 -4.11 5.95 12.10
C SER A 24 -3.07 6.27 13.16
N GLU A 25 -3.46 6.25 14.43
CA GLU A 25 -2.51 6.34 15.53
C GLU A 25 -1.50 5.18 15.45
N LEU A 26 -0.28 5.41 15.94
CA LEU A 26 0.69 4.34 16.10
C LEU A 26 0.16 3.33 17.12
N ASP A 27 0.40 2.05 16.89
CA ASP A 27 0.08 1.04 17.86
C ASP A 27 1.07 1.03 19.05
N PHE A 28 0.88 0.12 20.00
CA PHE A 28 1.73 0.04 21.19
C PHE A 28 3.20 -0.36 20.91
N GLU A 29 3.48 -0.86 19.71
CA GLU A 29 4.84 -1.18 19.22
C GLU A 29 5.43 -0.04 18.38
N GLY A 30 4.70 1.08 18.25
CA GLY A 30 5.11 2.24 17.45
C GLY A 30 5.00 2.03 15.93
N ARG A 31 4.16 1.07 15.50
CA ARG A 31 3.94 0.79 14.08
C ARG A 31 2.82 1.65 13.51
N CYS A 32 2.98 2.08 12.26
CA CYS A 32 1.91 2.77 11.53
C CYS A 32 0.73 1.83 11.25
N GLY A 33 -0.47 2.37 11.37
CA GLY A 33 -1.67 1.77 10.81
C GLY A 33 -1.97 2.29 9.39
N THR A 34 -3.23 2.24 9.01
CA THR A 34 -3.70 2.69 7.69
C THR A 34 -3.57 4.20 7.53
N ALA A 35 -3.08 4.63 6.37
CA ALA A 35 -3.21 5.99 5.86
C ALA A 35 -4.28 6.01 4.77
N PHE A 36 -5.25 6.94 4.86
CA PHE A 36 -6.39 7.00 3.94
C PHE A 36 -6.77 8.45 3.65
N GLY A 37 -6.91 8.81 2.39
CA GLY A 37 -7.29 10.16 1.99
C GLY A 37 -8.00 10.25 0.66
N LEU A 38 -8.65 11.37 0.45
CA LEU A 38 -9.14 11.80 -0.85
C LEU A 38 -8.06 12.70 -1.47
N ILE A 39 -7.37 12.18 -2.46
CA ILE A 39 -6.30 12.90 -3.16
C ILE A 39 -6.91 13.73 -4.28
N GLY A 40 -6.72 15.03 -4.22
CA GLY A 40 -7.26 15.99 -5.17
C GLY A 40 -6.29 17.14 -5.47
N PRO A 41 -6.68 18.10 -6.31
CA PRO A 41 -5.83 19.25 -6.62
C PRO A 41 -5.45 20.06 -5.38
N GLU A 42 -6.24 20.01 -4.32
CA GLU A 42 -6.01 20.69 -3.04
C GLU A 42 -4.98 19.99 -2.15
N THR A 43 -4.72 18.69 -2.37
CA THR A 43 -3.78 17.91 -1.56
C THR A 43 -2.43 17.69 -2.24
N VAL A 44 -2.40 17.63 -3.59
CA VAL A 44 -1.16 17.41 -4.32
C VAL A 44 -0.18 18.57 -4.12
N SER A 45 1.04 18.24 -3.71
CA SER A 45 2.06 19.21 -3.36
C SER A 45 3.19 19.22 -4.40
N ASN A 46 3.64 20.44 -4.75
CA ASN A 46 4.87 20.68 -5.49
C ASN A 46 5.95 21.33 -4.60
N ALA A 47 5.71 21.41 -3.28
CA ALA A 47 6.67 21.93 -2.33
C ALA A 47 7.92 21.04 -2.27
N GLU A 48 9.06 21.63 -1.93
CA GLU A 48 10.23 20.85 -1.59
C GLU A 48 9.98 20.04 -0.33
N ARG A 49 10.51 18.81 -0.30
CA ARG A 49 10.40 17.94 0.87
C ARG A 49 11.21 18.51 2.02
N GLY A 50 10.60 18.51 3.20
CA GLY A 50 11.28 18.83 4.46
C GLY A 50 12.21 17.71 4.91
N ASP A 51 13.00 17.99 5.95
CA ASP A 51 13.88 17.01 6.57
C ASP A 51 13.07 16.02 7.44
N ILE A 52 13.16 14.75 7.11
CA ILE A 52 12.54 13.65 7.83
C ILE A 52 13.55 12.75 8.54
N SER A 53 14.81 13.16 8.63
CA SER A 53 15.91 12.35 9.14
C SER A 53 15.77 11.98 10.62
N GLN A 54 15.07 12.79 11.40
CA GLN A 54 14.79 12.55 12.82
C GLN A 54 13.75 11.48 13.08
N VAL A 55 12.91 11.13 12.11
CA VAL A 55 11.89 10.08 12.28
C VAL A 55 12.55 8.71 12.13
N HIS A 56 12.35 7.85 13.11
CA HIS A 56 12.81 6.47 13.12
C HIS A 56 11.61 5.55 13.26
N PRO A 57 11.03 5.10 12.14
CA PRO A 57 9.91 4.16 12.18
C PRO A 57 10.26 2.86 12.89
N SER A 58 9.27 2.10 13.30
CA SER A 58 9.48 0.78 13.94
C SER A 58 10.44 -0.10 13.11
N GLY A 59 11.33 -0.85 13.78
CA GLY A 59 12.32 -1.72 13.14
C GLY A 59 13.38 -1.01 12.28
N TRP A 60 13.70 0.25 12.58
CA TRP A 60 14.70 1.03 11.82
C TRP A 60 16.14 0.61 12.17
N VAL A 61 16.69 -0.35 11.44
CA VAL A 61 18.09 -0.81 11.53
C VAL A 61 18.76 -0.65 10.17
N GLN A 62 19.34 0.53 9.93
CA GLN A 62 19.89 0.90 8.63
C GLN A 62 21.27 0.30 8.37
N HIS A 63 21.42 -0.47 7.28
CA HIS A 63 22.70 -0.93 6.75
C HIS A 63 22.92 -0.43 5.32
N ARG A 64 24.18 -0.47 4.89
CA ARG A 64 24.59 -0.13 3.53
C ARG A 64 25.01 -1.36 2.77
N TYR A 65 24.54 -1.47 1.52
CA TYR A 65 24.89 -2.54 0.59
C TYR A 65 25.25 -1.93 -0.76
N SER A 66 26.45 -2.22 -1.27
CA SER A 66 26.96 -1.61 -2.51
C SER A 66 26.11 -1.95 -3.76
N PHE A 67 25.32 -3.02 -3.70
CA PHE A 67 24.44 -3.45 -4.78
C PHE A 67 23.01 -2.87 -4.68
N VAL A 68 22.67 -2.22 -3.57
CA VAL A 68 21.38 -1.52 -3.41
C VAL A 68 21.49 -0.12 -4.01
N ASP A 69 20.48 0.33 -4.72
CA ASP A 69 20.44 1.70 -5.27
C ASP A 69 20.60 2.73 -4.14
N ARG A 70 21.55 3.65 -4.30
CA ARG A 70 22.01 4.63 -3.30
C ARG A 70 22.62 3.98 -2.03
N GLU A 71 22.92 2.71 -2.06
CA GLU A 71 23.57 1.94 -1.00
C GLU A 71 22.82 1.86 0.34
N MET A 72 21.66 2.48 0.47
CA MET A 72 20.88 2.52 1.71
C MET A 72 19.71 1.54 1.61
N LEU A 73 19.69 0.50 2.47
CA LEU A 73 18.63 -0.51 2.46
C LEU A 73 17.26 0.11 2.73
N TYR A 74 17.13 0.80 3.86
CA TYR A 74 15.86 1.34 4.28
C TYR A 74 15.69 2.81 3.91
N ASN A 75 14.47 3.14 3.54
CA ASN A 75 13.96 4.48 3.36
C ASN A 75 12.88 4.72 4.42
N ARG A 76 12.74 5.95 4.85
CA ARG A 76 11.54 6.41 5.55
C ARG A 76 10.45 6.52 4.50
N SER A 77 9.77 5.39 4.26
CA SER A 77 8.77 5.30 3.20
C SER A 77 7.46 5.91 3.67
N HIS A 78 7.02 6.97 2.97
CA HIS A 78 5.68 7.49 3.20
C HIS A 78 4.64 6.45 2.78
N LEU A 79 3.57 6.27 3.55
CA LEU A 79 2.39 5.51 3.15
C LEU A 79 1.64 6.27 2.06
N ILE A 80 1.31 7.54 2.29
CA ILE A 80 0.84 8.46 1.26
C ILE A 80 1.98 9.42 0.94
N ALA A 81 2.46 9.39 -0.31
CA ALA A 81 3.63 10.14 -0.73
C ALA A 81 3.48 11.65 -0.50
N HIS A 82 4.57 12.33 -0.12
CA HIS A 82 4.62 13.78 0.03
C HIS A 82 4.00 14.53 -1.16
N GLN A 83 4.24 14.08 -2.38
CA GLN A 83 3.67 14.69 -3.58
C GLN A 83 2.13 14.59 -3.68
N LEU A 84 1.50 13.73 -2.88
CA LEU A 84 0.04 13.51 -2.86
C LEU A 84 -0.65 14.19 -1.68
N CYS A 85 0.06 14.39 -0.55
CA CYS A 85 -0.53 14.94 0.68
C CYS A 85 0.22 16.12 1.30
N GLY A 86 1.44 16.43 0.83
CA GLY A 86 2.25 17.50 1.39
C GLY A 86 2.87 17.23 2.77
N GLU A 87 2.66 16.03 3.33
CA GLU A 87 3.16 15.64 4.63
C GLU A 87 4.65 15.25 4.58
N ASP A 88 5.45 15.78 5.50
CA ASP A 88 6.89 15.47 5.61
C ASP A 88 7.16 14.48 6.75
N ALA A 89 7.43 14.99 7.95
CA ALA A 89 7.89 14.25 9.12
C ALA A 89 6.75 13.70 10.00
N ASN A 90 5.66 13.30 9.40
CA ASN A 90 4.54 12.70 10.10
C ASN A 90 4.86 11.23 10.43
N GLU A 91 5.11 10.93 11.72
CA GLU A 91 5.46 9.59 12.19
C GLU A 91 4.39 8.54 11.85
N ARG A 92 3.11 8.93 11.75
CA ARG A 92 1.99 8.05 11.39
C ARG A 92 1.89 7.75 9.91
N ASN A 93 2.71 8.42 9.10
CA ASN A 93 2.79 8.25 7.64
C ASN A 93 4.13 7.67 7.17
N LEU A 94 5.04 7.31 8.08
CA LEU A 94 6.39 6.85 7.74
C LEU A 94 6.65 5.44 8.28
N ILE A 95 7.03 4.53 7.40
CA ILE A 95 7.42 3.16 7.75
C ILE A 95 8.86 2.85 7.34
N THR A 96 9.45 1.83 7.95
CA THR A 96 10.72 1.24 7.52
C THR A 96 10.49 0.44 6.24
N GLY A 97 10.80 1.02 5.10
CA GLY A 97 10.61 0.41 3.79
C GLY A 97 11.92 0.20 3.06
N THR A 98 12.07 -0.91 2.35
CA THR A 98 13.25 -1.16 1.52
C THR A 98 13.33 -0.18 0.35
N ARG A 99 14.54 -0.03 -0.19
CA ARG A 99 14.76 0.82 -1.37
C ARG A 99 13.91 0.35 -2.55
N THR A 100 13.86 -0.96 -2.80
CA THR A 100 13.06 -1.55 -3.89
C THR A 100 11.58 -1.33 -3.68
N MET A 101 11.03 -1.57 -2.47
CA MET A 101 9.62 -1.31 -2.20
C MET A 101 9.27 0.15 -2.45
N ASN A 102 10.03 1.08 -1.85
CA ASN A 102 9.73 2.50 -1.89
C ASN A 102 9.90 3.10 -3.30
N ALA A 103 11.06 2.88 -3.92
CA ALA A 103 11.43 3.59 -5.15
C ALA A 103 10.93 2.94 -6.45
N VAL A 104 10.60 1.65 -6.41
CA VAL A 104 10.12 0.91 -7.58
C VAL A 104 8.67 0.50 -7.39
N GLY A 105 8.36 -0.16 -6.27
CA GLY A 105 7.04 -0.72 -6.03
C GLY A 105 5.98 0.35 -5.80
N MET A 106 6.16 1.18 -4.77
CA MET A 106 5.15 2.18 -4.39
C MET A 106 5.11 3.36 -5.36
N THR A 107 6.26 3.90 -5.74
CA THR A 107 6.36 5.09 -6.61
C THR A 107 5.56 4.93 -7.91
N TYR A 108 5.52 3.73 -8.49
CA TYR A 108 4.73 3.49 -9.70
C TYR A 108 3.24 3.82 -9.51
N TYR A 109 2.64 3.36 -8.42
CA TYR A 109 1.21 3.59 -8.13
C TYR A 109 0.94 5.02 -7.67
N GLU A 110 1.86 5.60 -6.90
CA GLU A 110 1.79 7.00 -6.48
C GLU A 110 1.82 7.95 -7.68
N GLU A 111 2.65 7.67 -8.67
CA GLU A 111 2.73 8.44 -9.92
C GLU A 111 1.45 8.30 -10.77
N LEU A 112 0.83 7.11 -10.82
CA LEU A 112 -0.45 6.93 -11.49
C LEU A 112 -1.51 7.87 -10.90
N VAL A 113 -1.65 7.87 -9.57
CA VAL A 113 -2.60 8.72 -8.84
C VAL A 113 -2.26 10.21 -9.06
N GLY A 114 -1.03 10.61 -8.77
CA GLY A 114 -0.62 12.01 -8.89
C GLY A 114 -0.74 12.58 -10.31
N ASN A 115 -0.40 11.79 -11.31
CA ASN A 115 -0.53 12.20 -12.72
C ASN A 115 -1.99 12.31 -13.16
N TYR A 116 -2.86 11.43 -12.67
CA TYR A 116 -4.29 11.52 -12.93
C TYR A 116 -4.85 12.83 -12.36
N VAL A 117 -4.63 13.09 -11.07
CA VAL A 117 -5.12 14.30 -10.40
C VAL A 117 -4.61 15.57 -11.10
N ARG A 118 -3.30 15.66 -11.38
CA ARG A 118 -2.72 16.85 -12.04
C ARG A 118 -3.27 17.10 -13.44
N ARG A 119 -3.66 16.05 -14.17
CA ARG A 119 -4.17 16.19 -15.55
C ARG A 119 -5.65 16.50 -15.61
N THR A 120 -6.43 15.99 -14.67
CA THR A 120 -7.90 16.04 -14.73
C THR A 120 -8.51 17.02 -13.74
N ASN A 121 -7.79 17.38 -12.68
CA ASN A 121 -8.30 18.04 -11.47
C ASN A 121 -9.41 17.23 -10.77
N ASN A 122 -9.48 15.94 -11.02
CA ASN A 122 -10.39 15.01 -10.37
C ASN A 122 -9.75 14.39 -9.13
N HIS A 123 -10.56 13.68 -8.34
CA HIS A 123 -10.17 13.11 -7.07
C HIS A 123 -9.97 11.58 -7.15
N VAL A 124 -9.13 11.07 -6.27
CA VAL A 124 -8.88 9.65 -6.11
C VAL A 124 -8.97 9.29 -4.62
N LEU A 125 -9.85 8.36 -4.27
CA LEU A 125 -9.76 7.68 -2.98
C LEU A 125 -8.48 6.85 -2.97
N TYR A 126 -7.61 7.06 -1.98
CA TYR A 126 -6.32 6.40 -1.90
C TYR A 126 -6.03 5.94 -0.48
N ARG A 127 -5.85 4.64 -0.30
CA ARG A 127 -5.59 4.00 1.00
C ARG A 127 -4.35 3.13 0.93
N VAL A 128 -3.48 3.27 1.91
CA VAL A 128 -2.28 2.45 2.07
C VAL A 128 -2.27 1.84 3.47
N THR A 129 -2.22 0.52 3.52
CA THR A 129 -2.22 -0.24 4.78
C THR A 129 -0.95 -1.07 4.87
N PRO A 130 -0.04 -0.77 5.82
CA PRO A 130 1.12 -1.61 6.08
C PRO A 130 0.68 -2.91 6.77
N LEU A 131 1.21 -4.04 6.32
CA LEU A 131 0.86 -5.35 6.86
C LEU A 131 2.04 -5.93 7.66
N PHE A 132 1.80 -6.11 8.95
CA PHE A 132 2.76 -6.71 9.88
C PHE A 132 2.27 -8.10 10.26
N ALA A 133 3.18 -9.06 10.39
CA ALA A 133 2.87 -10.38 10.92
C ALA A 133 3.23 -10.42 12.41
N ALA A 134 2.28 -10.81 13.26
CA ALA A 134 2.50 -10.94 14.71
C ALA A 134 3.29 -9.75 15.33
N ASN A 135 4.50 -10.01 15.83
CA ASN A 135 5.36 -9.04 16.51
C ASN A 135 6.38 -8.37 15.58
N ASP A 136 6.17 -8.40 14.26
CA ASP A 136 7.07 -7.74 13.32
C ASP A 136 7.10 -6.23 13.58
N LEU A 137 8.30 -5.66 13.67
CA LEU A 137 8.50 -4.21 13.71
C LEU A 137 8.65 -3.60 12.31
N VAL A 138 8.94 -4.42 11.30
CA VAL A 138 9.01 -4.02 9.89
C VAL A 138 7.83 -4.63 9.15
N ALA A 139 7.08 -3.83 8.41
CA ALA A 139 5.96 -4.33 7.62
C ALA A 139 6.45 -5.32 6.54
N ARG A 140 5.74 -6.42 6.32
CA ARG A 140 5.99 -7.38 5.23
C ARG A 140 5.76 -6.76 3.85
N GLY A 141 4.99 -5.71 3.79
CA GLY A 141 4.68 -4.92 2.63
C GLY A 141 3.52 -3.98 2.92
N VAL A 142 3.03 -3.34 1.88
CA VAL A 142 1.89 -2.45 1.95
C VAL A 142 0.81 -2.87 0.96
N GLN A 143 -0.44 -2.87 1.39
CA GLN A 143 -1.57 -2.89 0.48
C GLN A 143 -1.86 -1.47 0.06
N MET A 144 -1.96 -1.25 -1.25
CA MET A 144 -2.27 0.05 -1.84
C MET A 144 -3.57 -0.08 -2.63
N GLU A 145 -4.55 0.76 -2.32
CA GLU A 145 -5.86 0.77 -2.97
C GLU A 145 -6.15 2.16 -3.52
N ALA A 146 -6.70 2.24 -4.71
CA ALA A 146 -7.11 3.50 -5.31
C ALA A 146 -8.34 3.33 -6.20
N GLU A 147 -9.18 4.38 -6.21
CA GLU A 147 -10.31 4.50 -7.13
C GLU A 147 -10.57 5.98 -7.46
N SER A 148 -10.60 6.32 -8.75
CA SER A 148 -10.99 7.66 -9.19
C SER A 148 -12.48 7.89 -8.98
N VAL A 149 -12.83 9.05 -8.38
CA VAL A 149 -14.18 9.28 -7.87
C VAL A 149 -15.15 9.70 -9.00
N GLU A 150 -14.82 10.73 -9.75
CA GLU A 150 -15.73 11.36 -10.70
C GLU A 150 -16.11 10.47 -11.89
N ASP A 151 -15.24 9.52 -12.23
CA ASP A 151 -15.49 8.56 -13.32
C ASP A 151 -15.82 7.13 -12.81
N GLY A 152 -16.01 6.97 -11.50
CA GLY A 152 -16.37 5.67 -10.89
C GLY A 152 -15.29 4.60 -11.08
N GLY A 153 -14.02 4.99 -11.01
CA GLY A 153 -12.88 4.09 -11.11
C GLY A 153 -12.53 3.66 -12.54
N GLN A 154 -12.98 4.39 -13.57
CA GLN A 154 -12.66 4.02 -14.94
C GLN A 154 -11.21 4.31 -15.31
N ALA A 155 -10.64 5.41 -14.80
CA ALA A 155 -9.26 5.79 -15.10
C ALA A 155 -8.26 5.24 -14.09
N ILE A 156 -8.60 5.26 -12.80
CA ILE A 156 -7.76 4.72 -11.72
C ILE A 156 -8.59 3.72 -10.92
N ARG A 157 -8.15 2.48 -10.94
CA ARG A 157 -8.67 1.44 -10.04
C ARG A 157 -7.60 0.39 -9.84
N PHE A 158 -7.18 0.21 -8.59
CA PHE A 158 -6.28 -0.88 -8.22
C PHE A 158 -6.40 -1.24 -6.75
N ASN A 159 -6.07 -2.47 -6.45
CA ASN A 159 -5.86 -3.00 -5.11
C ASN A 159 -4.69 -3.97 -5.22
N VAL A 160 -3.53 -3.57 -4.71
CA VAL A 160 -2.28 -4.29 -4.91
C VAL A 160 -1.51 -4.42 -3.60
N PHE A 161 -0.73 -5.48 -3.50
CA PHE A 161 0.25 -5.64 -2.43
C PHE A 161 1.66 -5.45 -2.98
N VAL A 162 2.41 -4.56 -2.36
CA VAL A 162 3.81 -4.27 -2.65
C VAL A 162 4.66 -4.84 -1.53
N TYR A 163 5.50 -5.82 -1.84
CA TYR A 163 6.37 -6.49 -0.87
C TYR A 163 7.49 -5.58 -0.37
N ASN A 164 7.76 -5.65 0.92
CA ASN A 164 8.89 -4.96 1.55
C ASN A 164 10.13 -5.86 1.56
N VAL A 165 10.71 -6.03 0.39
CA VAL A 165 11.88 -6.88 0.16
C VAL A 165 12.96 -6.10 -0.58
N GLU A 166 14.23 -6.54 -0.43
CA GLU A 166 15.36 -6.04 -1.21
C GLU A 166 16.12 -7.22 -1.81
N PRO A 167 16.29 -7.28 -3.14
CA PRO A 167 17.06 -8.35 -3.77
C PRO A 167 18.47 -8.43 -3.19
N GLY A 168 18.88 -9.63 -2.78
CA GLY A 168 20.20 -9.85 -2.18
C GLY A 168 20.31 -9.58 -0.68
N VAL A 169 19.22 -9.15 -0.02
CA VAL A 169 19.19 -8.90 1.42
C VAL A 169 18.14 -9.80 2.10
N LYS A 170 18.51 -10.40 3.23
CA LYS A 170 17.57 -11.01 4.16
C LYS A 170 17.23 -10.01 5.26
N ILE A 171 15.97 -9.96 5.64
CA ILE A 171 15.43 -9.06 6.64
C ILE A 171 14.80 -9.90 7.75
N ASP A 172 15.20 -9.65 8.99
CA ASP A 172 14.43 -10.05 10.16
C ASP A 172 13.36 -9.00 10.42
N TYR A 173 12.14 -9.31 10.05
CA TYR A 173 11.01 -8.36 10.18
C TYR A 173 10.62 -8.10 11.64
N VAL A 174 10.98 -9.01 12.56
CA VAL A 174 10.69 -8.82 14.00
C VAL A 174 11.55 -7.70 14.58
N THR A 175 12.81 -7.60 14.16
CA THR A 175 13.77 -6.64 14.73
C THR A 175 14.13 -5.51 13.79
N GLY A 176 14.05 -5.73 12.46
CA GLY A 176 14.60 -4.86 11.42
C GLY A 176 16.07 -5.16 11.09
N ASP A 177 16.70 -6.11 11.79
CA ASP A 177 18.05 -6.57 11.45
C ASP A 177 18.09 -7.13 10.04
N ASN A 178 19.23 -6.98 9.37
CA ASN A 178 19.36 -7.37 7.99
C ASN A 178 20.80 -7.72 7.63
N TRP A 179 20.96 -8.60 6.65
CA TRP A 179 22.27 -9.09 6.19
C TRP A 179 22.22 -9.52 4.73
N GLU A 180 23.36 -9.59 4.10
CA GLU A 180 23.50 -10.07 2.73
C GLU A 180 23.09 -11.55 2.64
N SER A 181 22.27 -11.89 1.64
CA SER A 181 21.72 -13.26 1.49
C SER A 181 22.70 -14.26 0.90
N GLY A 182 23.81 -13.78 0.32
CA GLY A 182 24.73 -14.60 -0.48
C GLY A 182 24.20 -14.98 -1.87
N GLU A 183 22.94 -14.69 -2.15
CA GLU A 183 22.30 -14.86 -3.47
C GLU A 183 21.95 -13.47 -3.99
N ILE A 184 22.82 -12.87 -4.79
CA ILE A 184 22.51 -11.61 -5.49
C ILE A 184 21.78 -11.99 -6.78
N PRO A 185 20.46 -11.78 -6.91
CA PRO A 185 19.80 -11.93 -8.19
C PRO A 185 20.46 -10.98 -9.18
N ALA A 186 20.71 -11.43 -10.41
CA ALA A 186 21.20 -10.56 -11.46
C ALA A 186 20.22 -9.37 -11.64
N VAL A 187 20.54 -8.22 -11.06
CA VAL A 187 19.78 -6.99 -11.26
C VAL A 187 19.94 -6.64 -12.73
N LYS A 188 18.83 -6.71 -13.48
CA LYS A 188 18.80 -6.13 -14.83
C LYS A 188 18.97 -4.63 -14.67
N THR A 189 20.20 -4.16 -14.83
CA THR A 189 20.48 -2.74 -14.93
C THR A 189 19.67 -2.16 -16.08
N LYS A 190 18.98 -1.07 -15.81
CA LYS A 190 18.22 -0.29 -16.80
C LYS A 190 19.18 0.15 -17.91
N GLY A 191 19.28 -0.63 -19.00
CA GLY A 191 20.25 -0.36 -20.08
C GLY A 191 20.38 -1.40 -21.18
N GLU A 192 19.81 -2.59 -21.06
CA GLU A 192 19.83 -3.55 -22.17
C GLU A 192 18.41 -3.83 -22.67
N ALA A 193 17.98 -2.98 -23.61
CA ALA A 193 16.86 -3.29 -24.49
C ALA A 193 17.30 -4.37 -25.46
N THR A 194 16.99 -5.62 -25.14
CA THR A 194 17.09 -6.70 -26.12
C THR A 194 15.97 -6.52 -27.13
N THR A 195 16.34 -6.09 -28.32
CA THR A 195 15.47 -6.01 -29.50
C THR A 195 15.01 -7.41 -29.86
N THR A 196 13.85 -7.82 -29.39
CA THR A 196 13.12 -8.94 -29.97
C THR A 196 11.94 -8.37 -30.72
N ARG A 197 12.08 -8.40 -32.03
CA ARG A 197 11.08 -7.96 -33.00
C ARG A 197 9.90 -8.92 -32.98
N GLY A 198 8.82 -8.53 -32.31
CA GLY A 198 7.52 -9.19 -32.38
C GLY A 198 6.48 -8.17 -32.80
N THR A 199 5.92 -8.40 -33.96
CA THR A 199 4.86 -7.58 -34.58
C THR A 199 3.58 -7.62 -33.79
N GLY A 200 3.00 -6.42 -33.52
CA GLY A 200 1.57 -6.28 -33.25
C GLY A 200 1.22 -5.33 -32.10
N GLY A 201 0.69 -4.16 -32.43
CA GLY A 201 -0.21 -3.39 -31.60
C GLY A 201 0.37 -2.14 -30.92
N ASP A 202 0.31 -1.02 -31.63
CA ASP A 202 0.58 0.33 -31.14
C ASP A 202 -0.38 0.74 -30.01
N ALA A 203 0.19 1.12 -28.87
CA ALA A 203 -0.39 2.10 -27.98
C ALA A 203 0.73 3.03 -27.50
N ALA A 204 0.89 4.15 -28.19
CA ALA A 204 1.90 5.16 -27.92
C ALA A 204 1.60 5.91 -26.62
N LEU A 205 2.58 5.91 -25.72
CA LEU A 205 2.64 6.85 -24.61
C LEU A 205 3.11 8.22 -25.13
N PRO A 206 2.47 9.33 -24.78
CA PRO A 206 2.92 10.66 -25.24
C PRO A 206 4.14 11.11 -24.46
N GLN A 207 5.20 11.45 -25.22
CA GLN A 207 6.39 12.11 -24.71
C GLN A 207 6.10 13.55 -24.31
N SER A 208 6.65 13.97 -23.19
CA SER A 208 6.63 15.35 -22.71
C SER A 208 7.41 16.28 -23.65
N ALA A 209 6.72 17.23 -24.27
CA ALA A 209 7.34 18.33 -24.98
C ALA A 209 7.63 19.48 -24.03
N SER A 210 8.90 19.77 -23.88
CA SER A 210 9.44 21.00 -23.29
C SER A 210 9.10 22.18 -24.17
N SER A 211 8.30 23.14 -23.71
CA SER A 211 8.14 24.44 -24.38
C SER A 211 8.60 25.56 -23.47
N LYS A 212 9.71 26.18 -23.89
CA LYS A 212 10.14 27.52 -23.48
C LYS A 212 9.02 28.53 -23.74
N ARG A 213 8.71 29.35 -22.75
CA ARG A 213 8.00 30.62 -23.01
C ARG A 213 8.81 31.77 -22.47
N GLU A 214 9.09 32.69 -23.39
CA GLU A 214 9.69 33.99 -23.17
C GLU A 214 8.73 34.95 -22.47
N ALA A 215 9.32 35.92 -21.80
CA ALA A 215 8.68 36.99 -21.05
C ALA A 215 7.97 38.03 -21.95
N GLY A 216 6.84 38.48 -21.46
CA GLY A 216 6.17 39.68 -21.98
C GLY A 216 5.42 40.37 -20.87
N ALA A 217 5.82 41.60 -20.58
CA ALA A 217 5.37 42.43 -19.49
C ALA A 217 4.14 43.27 -19.83
N SER A 218 3.58 43.87 -18.76
CA SER A 218 2.67 45.06 -18.71
C SER A 218 1.19 44.70 -18.60
N GLY A 219 0.42 45.17 -17.64
CA GLY A 219 0.36 46.34 -16.87
C GLY A 219 -1.08 46.58 -16.38
N THR A 220 -1.19 47.25 -15.27
CA THR A 220 -2.26 48.11 -14.73
C THR A 220 -3.56 47.52 -14.15
N SER A 221 -3.65 47.59 -12.86
CA SER A 221 -4.50 48.39 -11.96
C SER A 221 -6.03 48.33 -12.08
N GLY A 222 -6.69 48.11 -10.96
CA GLY A 222 -8.12 48.42 -10.77
C GLY A 222 -8.64 47.94 -9.41
N SER A 223 -8.64 48.87 -8.48
CA SER A 223 -9.19 48.89 -7.13
C SER A 223 -10.73 48.86 -7.11
N SER A 224 -11.28 48.34 -6.01
CA SER A 224 -12.31 48.89 -5.15
C SER A 224 -13.36 47.90 -4.66
N THR A 225 -13.37 47.70 -3.39
CA THR A 225 -14.24 48.17 -2.30
C THR A 225 -15.51 47.34 -2.06
N SER A 226 -15.49 46.69 -0.91
CA SER A 226 -16.36 46.78 0.29
C SER A 226 -17.87 46.60 0.13
N SER A 227 -18.42 45.77 0.98
CA SER A 227 -19.32 46.04 2.12
C SER A 227 -20.11 44.81 2.53
N ASP A 228 -19.95 44.35 3.76
CA ASP A 228 -20.82 44.40 4.96
C ASP A 228 -22.27 43.87 4.82
N ALA A 229 -22.59 42.98 5.73
CA ALA A 229 -23.63 42.89 6.73
C ALA A 229 -24.13 41.44 6.90
N ALA A 230 -23.93 40.76 8.01
CA ALA A 230 -24.55 40.79 9.34
C ALA A 230 -25.99 40.23 9.42
N GLY A 231 -26.18 39.31 10.34
CA GLY A 231 -27.44 38.85 10.95
C GLY A 231 -27.67 37.35 10.77
N GLY A 232 -27.76 36.49 11.75
CA GLY A 232 -28.16 36.57 13.13
C GLY A 232 -29.28 35.59 13.39
N ASN A 233 -29.10 34.83 14.47
CA ASN A 233 -30.11 34.13 15.32
C ASN A 233 -30.54 32.69 14.96
N GLU A 234 -30.18 31.80 15.87
CA GLU A 234 -30.84 31.22 17.09
C GLU A 234 -31.85 30.13 16.77
N ALA A 235 -31.51 28.95 17.21
CA ALA A 235 -31.88 28.18 18.42
C ALA A 235 -33.20 27.41 18.29
N GLU A 236 -33.23 26.19 18.59
CA GLU A 236 -33.87 25.49 19.72
C GLU A 236 -34.30 24.04 19.40
N ALA A 237 -33.83 23.15 20.28
CA ALA A 237 -34.46 22.13 21.07
C ALA A 237 -34.95 20.82 20.45
N ALA A 238 -34.40 19.77 21.05
CA ALA A 238 -34.94 18.39 21.06
C ALA A 238 -36.27 18.32 21.86
N PRO A 239 -37.03 17.21 21.72
CA PRO A 239 -36.91 16.20 22.78
C PRO A 239 -37.05 14.73 22.37
N SER A 240 -36.43 13.92 23.19
CA SER A 240 -36.60 12.54 23.61
C SER A 240 -37.88 11.77 23.27
N GLY A 241 -37.68 10.47 22.93
CA GLY A 241 -38.75 9.45 22.98
C GLY A 241 -38.19 8.06 22.90
N SER A 242 -38.12 7.40 24.04
CA SER A 242 -37.84 5.99 24.30
C SER A 242 -38.95 5.08 23.81
N SER A 243 -38.65 3.91 23.26
CA SER A 243 -39.32 2.65 23.58
C SER A 243 -38.65 1.42 22.95
N ASP A 244 -38.48 0.43 23.81
CA ASP A 244 -38.00 -0.92 23.64
C ASP A 244 -38.77 -1.74 22.60
N ALA A 245 -38.05 -2.62 21.87
CA ALA A 245 -38.53 -3.99 21.58
C ALA A 245 -37.36 -4.90 21.13
N LYS A 246 -37.15 -5.93 21.91
CA LYS A 246 -36.36 -7.14 21.63
C LYS A 246 -36.82 -7.83 20.35
N THR A 247 -35.92 -8.31 19.51
CA THR A 247 -35.99 -9.66 18.94
C THR A 247 -34.59 -10.10 18.48
N SER A 248 -34.20 -11.27 18.96
CA SER A 248 -33.00 -12.03 18.64
C SER A 248 -32.96 -12.44 17.16
N GLY A 249 -31.79 -12.27 16.55
CA GLY A 249 -31.46 -12.79 15.23
C GLY A 249 -29.95 -12.95 15.16
N ASP A 250 -29.53 -14.18 15.40
CA ASP A 250 -28.18 -14.70 15.25
C ASP A 250 -27.68 -14.41 13.84
N SER A 251 -26.57 -13.69 13.72
CA SER A 251 -25.77 -13.61 12.51
C SER A 251 -24.32 -13.47 12.93
N SER A 252 -23.67 -14.61 12.95
CA SER A 252 -22.25 -14.78 13.15
C SER A 252 -21.43 -13.85 12.25
N SER A 253 -20.89 -12.79 12.83
CA SER A 253 -19.78 -12.04 12.25
C SER A 253 -18.51 -12.87 12.44
N SER A 254 -18.06 -13.52 11.37
CA SER A 254 -16.75 -14.15 11.31
C SER A 254 -15.67 -13.08 11.39
N ALA A 255 -15.22 -12.79 12.61
CA ALA A 255 -13.94 -12.18 12.82
C ALA A 255 -12.87 -13.13 12.23
N ASN A 256 -12.15 -12.67 11.24
CA ASN A 256 -11.05 -13.40 10.58
C ASN A 256 -9.85 -13.46 11.53
N THR A 257 -9.96 -14.28 12.57
CA THR A 257 -8.81 -14.75 13.34
C THR A 257 -8.15 -15.75 12.41
N ALA A 258 -6.94 -15.46 11.94
CA ALA A 258 -6.15 -16.40 11.15
C ALA A 258 -5.89 -17.63 12.03
N GLU A 259 -6.75 -18.64 11.93
CA GLU A 259 -6.64 -19.88 12.69
C GLU A 259 -5.42 -20.65 12.20
N GLN A 260 -4.54 -20.98 13.13
CA GLN A 260 -3.47 -21.93 12.89
C GLN A 260 -4.10 -23.29 12.60
N GLN A 261 -3.79 -23.86 11.46
CA GLN A 261 -4.27 -25.17 11.02
C GLN A 261 -3.09 -26.14 10.90
N THR A 262 -3.39 -27.43 11.05
CA THR A 262 -2.41 -28.48 10.80
C THR A 262 -2.47 -28.93 9.35
N TYR A 263 -1.31 -28.96 8.72
CA TYR A 263 -1.10 -29.40 7.34
C TYR A 263 -0.13 -30.56 7.29
N VAL A 264 -0.17 -31.33 6.22
CA VAL A 264 0.81 -32.37 5.92
C VAL A 264 1.58 -31.98 4.67
N LEU A 265 2.88 -31.83 4.81
CA LEU A 265 3.80 -31.41 3.77
C LEU A 265 4.35 -32.61 3.02
N ASN A 266 4.44 -32.52 1.70
CA ASN A 266 5.19 -33.42 0.86
C ASN A 266 6.52 -32.76 0.46
N LYS A 267 7.60 -33.11 1.12
CA LYS A 267 8.94 -32.53 0.89
C LYS A 267 9.46 -32.72 -0.53
N ARG A 268 9.06 -33.80 -1.20
CA ARG A 268 9.51 -34.09 -2.57
C ARG A 268 8.81 -33.25 -3.62
N SER A 269 7.50 -33.04 -3.47
CA SER A 269 6.68 -32.32 -4.45
C SER A 269 6.45 -30.86 -4.07
N HIS A 270 6.92 -30.41 -2.90
CA HIS A 270 6.66 -29.09 -2.32
C HIS A 270 5.17 -28.74 -2.32
N LYS A 271 4.34 -29.72 -1.91
CA LYS A 271 2.89 -29.52 -1.75
C LYS A 271 2.47 -29.76 -0.32
N PHE A 272 1.49 -28.97 0.13
CA PHE A 272 0.85 -29.18 1.42
C PHE A 272 -0.61 -29.61 1.24
N HIS A 273 -1.11 -30.38 2.20
CA HIS A 273 -2.38 -31.05 2.18
C HIS A 273 -3.10 -30.88 3.51
N ARG A 274 -4.42 -30.99 3.53
CA ARG A 274 -5.14 -31.23 4.77
C ARG A 274 -4.81 -32.64 5.29
N PRO A 275 -4.80 -32.87 6.63
CA PRO A 275 -4.47 -34.19 7.18
C PRO A 275 -5.32 -35.34 6.64
N GLU A 276 -6.60 -35.07 6.34
CA GLU A 276 -7.58 -36.05 5.83
C GLU A 276 -7.50 -36.29 4.30
N CYS A 277 -6.58 -35.64 3.60
CA CYS A 277 -6.47 -35.78 2.15
C CYS A 277 -5.99 -37.17 1.73
N ASP A 278 -6.63 -37.80 0.74
CA ASP A 278 -6.24 -39.11 0.20
C ASP A 278 -4.80 -39.15 -0.28
N GLY A 279 -4.27 -38.01 -0.77
CA GLY A 279 -2.89 -37.88 -1.16
C GLY A 279 -1.89 -38.03 -0.01
N VAL A 280 -2.31 -37.84 1.24
CA VAL A 280 -1.50 -38.04 2.43
C VAL A 280 -1.35 -39.51 2.79
N GLN A 281 -2.38 -40.33 2.51
CA GLN A 281 -2.35 -41.77 2.80
C GLN A 281 -1.38 -42.51 1.89
N SER A 282 -1.25 -42.06 0.63
CA SER A 282 -0.32 -42.66 -0.35
C SER A 282 1.10 -42.08 -0.30
N MET A 283 1.36 -41.13 0.61
CA MET A 283 2.65 -40.45 0.71
C MET A 283 3.67 -41.30 1.47
N SER A 284 4.89 -41.43 0.91
CA SER A 284 5.99 -42.09 1.62
C SER A 284 6.30 -41.39 2.95
N PRO A 285 6.50 -42.15 4.05
CA PRO A 285 6.83 -41.58 5.37
C PRO A 285 8.05 -40.64 5.35
N SER A 286 9.05 -40.92 4.51
CA SER A 286 10.26 -40.09 4.38
C SER A 286 10.00 -38.72 3.77
N ASN A 287 8.89 -38.57 3.03
CA ASN A 287 8.50 -37.31 2.40
C ASN A 287 7.43 -36.55 3.18
N LYS A 288 6.92 -37.15 4.25
CA LYS A 288 5.82 -36.62 5.03
C LYS A 288 6.33 -35.83 6.22
N GLU A 289 5.82 -34.62 6.41
CA GLU A 289 6.10 -33.76 7.56
C GLU A 289 4.80 -33.07 7.99
N GLU A 290 4.56 -32.97 9.30
CA GLU A 290 3.43 -32.23 9.83
C GLU A 290 3.83 -30.80 10.17
N PHE A 291 3.01 -29.86 9.81
CA PHE A 291 3.18 -28.43 10.07
C PHE A 291 1.90 -27.85 10.67
N THR A 292 2.02 -27.16 11.79
CA THR A 292 0.89 -26.41 12.39
C THR A 292 1.24 -24.94 12.36
N GLY A 293 0.43 -24.15 11.63
CA GLY A 293 0.65 -22.75 11.45
C GLY A 293 -0.31 -22.13 10.43
N LEU A 294 0.06 -20.97 9.94
CA LEU A 294 -0.73 -20.27 8.94
C LEU A 294 -0.48 -20.86 7.54
N ARG A 295 -1.53 -20.98 6.74
CA ARG A 295 -1.44 -21.40 5.34
C ARG A 295 -0.46 -20.55 4.53
N GLN A 296 -0.42 -19.24 4.81
CA GLN A 296 0.45 -18.31 4.11
C GLN A 296 1.93 -18.60 4.34
N THR A 297 2.31 -19.00 5.56
CA THR A 297 3.69 -19.39 5.87
C THR A 297 4.21 -20.49 4.94
N LEU A 298 3.39 -21.49 4.64
CA LEU A 298 3.76 -22.57 3.72
C LEU A 298 3.91 -22.10 2.27
N ILE A 299 3.09 -21.14 1.85
CA ILE A 299 3.21 -20.54 0.52
C ILE A 299 4.51 -19.72 0.43
N ASP A 300 4.84 -18.97 1.47
CA ASP A 300 6.05 -18.16 1.56
C ASP A 300 7.33 -19.03 1.60
N GLU A 301 7.23 -20.24 2.17
CA GLU A 301 8.27 -21.27 2.16
C GLU A 301 8.38 -22.04 0.82
N GLY A 302 7.56 -21.65 -0.18
CA GLY A 302 7.61 -22.23 -1.51
C GLY A 302 6.78 -23.50 -1.69
N TYR A 303 5.91 -23.84 -0.74
CA TYR A 303 4.96 -24.93 -0.88
C TYR A 303 3.72 -24.48 -1.64
N SER A 304 3.18 -25.37 -2.45
CA SER A 304 1.93 -25.14 -3.19
C SER A 304 0.77 -25.94 -2.57
N PRO A 305 -0.46 -25.39 -2.53
CA PRO A 305 -1.61 -26.14 -2.05
C PRO A 305 -1.93 -27.32 -2.94
N CYS A 306 -2.35 -28.43 -2.35
CA CYS A 306 -2.84 -29.59 -3.10
C CYS A 306 -4.13 -29.24 -3.83
N LYS A 307 -4.20 -29.48 -5.13
CA LYS A 307 -5.38 -29.17 -5.95
C LYS A 307 -6.61 -30.01 -5.58
N SER A 308 -6.42 -31.19 -4.97
CA SER A 308 -7.52 -32.09 -4.62
C SER A 308 -8.23 -31.72 -3.33
N CYS A 309 -7.49 -31.33 -2.27
CA CYS A 309 -8.08 -30.97 -0.98
C CYS A 309 -8.16 -29.47 -0.72
N ASN A 310 -7.48 -28.66 -1.53
CA ASN A 310 -7.41 -27.20 -1.43
C ASN A 310 -7.30 -26.73 0.04
N PRO A 311 -6.14 -27.04 0.68
CA PRO A 311 -5.93 -26.79 2.09
C PRO A 311 -5.80 -25.30 2.39
#